data_876d7b45df6039dc19c5aea59e96c4a6
#
_entry.id   876d7b45df6039dc19c5aea59e96c4a6
#
_cell.length_a   1.000
_cell.length_b   1.000
_cell.length_c   1.000
_cell.angle_alpha   90.00
_cell.angle_beta   90.00
_cell.angle_gamma   90.00
#
_symmetry.space_group_name_H-M   'P 1'
#
loop_
_entity.id
_entity.type
_entity.pdbx_description
1 polymer ?
#
loop_
_entity_poly.entity_id
_entity_poly.type
_entity_poly.pdbx_seq_one_letter_code
_entity_poly.pdbx_strand_id
1 'polypeptide(L)'
;MPQHDNQTYQQLKRAILQRRFSHLNPMQRQAVLAVEGPVLILAGAGSGKTTVLIHRIACLLQFGLASVRQDDMPPLSEEDWRILELAAADGSYMERAGQLIAHDVPAPWNILAITFTNKAAGELRARLAGMLGTRGEDVHAATFHAACSRILRAEIEALGYNRNFTIYDTDDSVRVIKDAMAELHISDKNFAPKALLGNISRAKDKMLTPEGLRQSAGDNFALQVTARVYGRYQQMLKDANALDFDDIILLTVKLFQQFPEVLQKYQRRYRYIMVDEYQDTNHAQYLLVSLLAAAHGNLCVVGDDDQSIYKFRGATIENILSFEQQFGQTKVIRL
;
A
#
# COMPACT_ATOMS: atom_id res chain seq x y z
N MET A 1 30.85 26.95 -27.09
CA MET A 1 29.61 26.94 -26.28
C MET A 1 29.25 25.49 -26.07
N PRO A 2 28.83 25.05 -24.88
CA PRO A 2 28.34 23.70 -24.73
C PRO A 2 27.19 23.47 -25.72
N GLN A 3 27.15 22.29 -26.31
CA GLN A 3 26.14 21.93 -27.29
C GLN A 3 24.82 21.73 -26.53
N HIS A 4 23.81 22.57 -26.80
CA HIS A 4 22.46 22.48 -26.21
C HIS A 4 21.68 21.35 -26.89
N ASP A 5 22.03 20.10 -26.55
CA ASP A 5 21.45 18.89 -27.10
C ASP A 5 20.78 18.03 -26.02
N ASN A 6 20.04 17.01 -26.43
CA ASN A 6 19.37 16.11 -25.53
C ASN A 6 20.35 15.37 -24.59
N GLN A 7 21.54 15.05 -25.04
CA GLN A 7 22.54 14.37 -24.21
C GLN A 7 23.00 15.26 -23.05
N THR A 8 23.29 16.52 -23.31
CA THR A 8 23.63 17.53 -22.30
C THR A 8 22.48 17.74 -21.33
N TYR A 9 21.25 17.85 -21.85
CA TYR A 9 20.05 17.95 -20.99
C TYR A 9 19.93 16.77 -20.03
N GLN A 10 20.09 15.52 -20.51
CA GLN A 10 20.02 14.34 -19.66
C GLN A 10 21.13 14.29 -18.60
N GLN A 11 22.32 14.79 -18.92
CA GLN A 11 23.43 14.90 -17.96
C GLN A 11 23.13 15.91 -16.86
N LEU A 12 22.64 17.10 -17.22
CA LEU A 12 22.25 18.14 -16.26
C LEU A 12 21.08 17.67 -15.38
N LYS A 13 20.05 17.05 -15.97
CA LYS A 13 18.92 16.47 -15.26
C LYS A 13 19.37 15.46 -14.19
N ARG A 14 20.27 14.54 -14.55
CA ARG A 14 20.85 13.58 -13.60
C ARG A 14 21.63 14.28 -12.48
N ALA A 15 22.46 15.27 -12.82
CA ALA A 15 23.25 16.00 -11.85
C ALA A 15 22.36 16.77 -10.86
N ILE A 16 21.30 17.42 -11.34
CA ILE A 16 20.33 18.13 -10.52
C ILE A 16 19.63 17.19 -9.54
N LEU A 17 19.13 16.03 -10.01
CA LEU A 17 18.47 15.03 -9.16
C LEU A 17 19.45 14.45 -8.13
N GLN A 18 20.70 14.15 -8.50
CA GLN A 18 21.73 13.68 -7.59
C GLN A 18 22.05 14.73 -6.51
N ARG A 19 22.12 15.99 -6.88
CA ARG A 19 22.38 17.10 -5.97
C ARG A 19 21.19 17.32 -5.03
N ARG A 20 19.96 17.29 -5.52
CA ARG A 20 18.73 17.45 -4.72
C ARG A 20 18.66 16.47 -3.57
N PHE A 21 19.10 15.24 -3.79
CA PHE A 21 19.09 14.16 -2.82
C PHE A 21 20.49 13.80 -2.29
N SER A 22 21.45 14.76 -2.34
CA SER A 22 22.85 14.53 -1.92
C SER A 22 23.01 14.21 -0.43
N HIS A 23 22.05 14.64 0.41
CA HIS A 23 21.98 14.33 1.84
C HIS A 23 21.64 12.87 2.15
N LEU A 24 21.14 12.12 1.17
CA LEU A 24 20.88 10.69 1.30
C LEU A 24 22.13 9.87 0.93
N ASN A 25 22.30 8.73 1.58
CA ASN A 25 23.34 7.78 1.17
C ASN A 25 23.06 7.22 -0.25
N PRO A 26 24.04 6.59 -0.92
CA PRO A 26 23.88 6.14 -2.30
C PRO A 26 22.69 5.19 -2.52
N MET A 27 22.46 4.24 -1.59
CA MET A 27 21.36 3.26 -1.71
C MET A 27 19.99 3.90 -1.46
N GLN A 28 19.88 4.77 -0.45
CA GLN A 28 18.67 5.55 -0.20
C GLN A 28 18.31 6.42 -1.42
N ARG A 29 19.30 7.09 -2.01
CA ARG A 29 19.12 7.92 -3.22
C ARG A 29 18.68 7.08 -4.42
N GLN A 30 19.27 5.90 -4.61
CA GLN A 30 18.86 4.97 -5.65
C GLN A 30 17.38 4.55 -5.45
N ALA A 31 16.96 4.27 -4.22
CA ALA A 31 15.59 3.90 -3.89
C ALA A 31 14.61 5.07 -4.12
N VAL A 32 14.99 6.29 -3.79
CA VAL A 32 14.18 7.50 -4.03
C VAL A 32 13.98 7.76 -5.52
N LEU A 33 15.02 7.58 -6.34
CA LEU A 33 14.99 7.87 -7.77
C LEU A 33 14.37 6.74 -8.62
N ALA A 34 14.19 5.56 -8.07
CA ALA A 34 13.55 4.44 -8.77
C ALA A 34 12.01 4.55 -8.74
N VAL A 35 11.43 5.62 -9.30
CA VAL A 35 10.02 6.02 -9.10
C VAL A 35 8.99 5.18 -9.84
N GLU A 36 9.38 4.41 -10.85
CA GLU A 36 8.47 3.61 -11.69
C GLU A 36 8.75 2.11 -11.54
N GLY A 37 7.71 1.30 -11.74
CA GLY A 37 7.76 -0.16 -11.67
C GLY A 37 7.72 -0.73 -10.24
N PRO A 38 7.78 -2.06 -10.11
CA PRO A 38 7.82 -2.71 -8.81
C PRO A 38 9.19 -2.55 -8.15
N VAL A 39 9.18 -2.07 -6.91
CA VAL A 39 10.41 -1.83 -6.13
C VAL A 39 10.27 -2.48 -4.76
N LEU A 40 11.23 -3.34 -4.41
CA LEU A 40 11.38 -3.92 -3.08
C LEU A 40 12.58 -3.28 -2.39
N ILE A 41 12.35 -2.61 -1.28
CA ILE A 41 13.38 -2.00 -0.45
C ILE A 41 13.53 -2.85 0.82
N LEU A 42 14.70 -3.49 0.95
CA LEU A 42 15.07 -4.26 2.14
C LEU A 42 15.94 -3.40 3.05
N ALA A 43 15.51 -3.27 4.29
CA ALA A 43 16.07 -2.25 5.17
C ALA A 43 15.96 -2.66 6.64
N GLY A 44 17.08 -2.86 7.29
CA GLY A 44 17.13 -3.15 8.73
C GLY A 44 16.64 -2.01 9.62
N ALA A 45 16.60 -2.24 10.93
CA ALA A 45 16.22 -1.21 11.88
C ALA A 45 17.17 0.00 11.81
N GLY A 46 16.62 1.22 11.80
CA GLY A 46 17.41 2.45 11.76
C GLY A 46 18.02 2.80 10.40
N SER A 47 17.83 2.02 9.36
CA SER A 47 18.37 2.28 8.01
C SER A 47 17.72 3.46 7.26
N GLY A 48 16.65 4.04 7.83
CA GLY A 48 15.93 5.17 7.23
C GLY A 48 14.79 4.78 6.30
N LYS A 49 14.13 3.64 6.49
CA LYS A 49 12.95 3.17 5.72
C LYS A 49 11.95 4.29 5.44
N THR A 50 11.42 4.89 6.49
CA THR A 50 10.41 5.96 6.39
C THR A 50 10.98 7.21 5.69
N THR A 51 12.26 7.53 5.90
CA THR A 51 12.93 8.64 5.21
C THR A 51 12.93 8.42 3.70
N VAL A 52 13.27 7.20 3.25
CA VAL A 52 13.27 6.86 1.82
C VAL A 52 11.86 6.98 1.24
N LEU A 53 10.83 6.47 1.92
CA LEU A 53 9.43 6.60 1.46
C LEU A 53 9.02 8.07 1.30
N ILE A 54 9.32 8.92 2.29
CA ILE A 54 8.98 10.35 2.25
C ILE A 54 9.67 11.04 1.08
N HIS A 55 10.99 10.82 0.91
CA HIS A 55 11.75 11.43 -0.18
C HIS A 55 11.35 10.89 -1.55
N ARG A 56 10.93 9.63 -1.65
CA ARG A 56 10.39 9.04 -2.87
C ARG A 56 9.07 9.70 -3.28
N ILE A 57 8.15 9.90 -2.31
CA ILE A 57 6.90 10.65 -2.53
C ILE A 57 7.21 12.08 -2.97
N ALA A 58 8.14 12.74 -2.27
CA ALA A 58 8.57 14.09 -2.62
C ALA A 58 9.20 14.15 -4.03
N CYS A 59 9.99 13.16 -4.41
CA CYS A 59 10.55 13.04 -5.76
C CYS A 59 9.45 12.94 -6.82
N LEU A 60 8.46 12.07 -6.62
CA LEU A 60 7.30 11.93 -7.51
C LEU A 60 6.53 13.25 -7.65
N LEU A 61 6.23 13.92 -6.54
CA LEU A 61 5.44 15.15 -6.55
C LEU A 61 6.21 16.36 -7.09
N GLN A 62 7.53 16.38 -7.03
CA GLN A 62 8.34 17.48 -7.55
C GLN A 62 8.80 17.25 -9.00
N PHE A 63 9.20 16.03 -9.32
CA PHE A 63 9.90 15.72 -10.58
C PHE A 63 9.19 14.67 -11.45
N GLY A 64 8.16 13.98 -10.89
CA GLY A 64 7.44 12.92 -11.60
C GLY A 64 8.39 11.80 -12.05
N LEU A 65 8.37 11.50 -13.32
CA LEU A 65 9.18 10.46 -13.95
C LEU A 65 10.56 10.93 -14.45
N ALA A 66 10.99 12.14 -14.08
CA ALA A 66 12.25 12.74 -14.58
C ALA A 66 13.47 11.82 -14.38
N SER A 67 13.53 11.03 -13.30
CA SER A 67 14.67 10.15 -13.00
C SER A 67 14.75 8.89 -13.87
N VAL A 68 13.64 8.46 -14.46
CA VAL A 68 13.54 7.20 -15.22
C VAL A 68 13.29 7.42 -16.71
N ARG A 69 12.68 8.54 -17.10
CA ARG A 69 12.46 8.89 -18.51
C ARG A 69 13.69 9.54 -19.12
N GLN A 70 14.03 9.09 -20.32
CA GLN A 70 15.10 9.63 -21.14
C GLN A 70 14.55 10.21 -22.46
N ASP A 71 13.28 10.63 -22.40
CA ASP A 71 12.54 11.16 -23.53
C ASP A 71 13.15 12.48 -24.02
N ASP A 72 12.62 12.98 -25.11
CA ASP A 72 13.11 14.20 -25.76
C ASP A 72 13.10 15.40 -24.79
N MET A 73 14.09 16.23 -24.98
CA MET A 73 14.26 17.48 -24.27
C MET A 73 13.09 18.43 -24.58
N PRO A 74 12.48 19.06 -23.57
CA PRO A 74 11.49 20.11 -23.83
C PRO A 74 12.15 21.32 -24.54
N PRO A 75 11.37 22.16 -25.22
CA PRO A 75 11.89 23.42 -25.74
C PRO A 75 12.40 24.29 -24.58
N LEU A 76 13.69 24.62 -24.58
CA LEU A 76 14.37 25.41 -23.56
C LEU A 76 14.94 26.70 -24.17
N SER A 77 14.79 27.82 -23.45
CA SER A 77 15.44 29.08 -23.75
C SER A 77 16.93 29.08 -23.29
N GLU A 78 17.72 30.01 -23.75
CA GLU A 78 19.09 30.22 -23.26
C GLU A 78 19.12 30.46 -21.73
N GLU A 79 18.15 31.14 -21.19
CA GLU A 79 17.99 31.36 -19.74
C GLU A 79 17.70 30.03 -19.00
N ASP A 80 16.84 29.17 -19.54
CA ASP A 80 16.54 27.86 -18.96
C ASP A 80 17.79 26.97 -18.94
N TRP A 81 18.58 26.97 -19.99
CA TRP A 81 19.85 26.26 -20.04
C TRP A 81 20.82 26.76 -18.97
N ARG A 82 20.96 28.06 -18.81
CA ARG A 82 21.82 28.65 -17.78
C ARG A 82 21.34 28.26 -16.39
N ILE A 83 20.03 28.22 -16.14
CA ILE A 83 19.44 27.78 -14.87
C ILE A 83 19.78 26.30 -14.61
N LEU A 84 19.65 25.43 -15.60
CA LEU A 84 20.00 24.01 -15.45
C LEU A 84 21.50 23.82 -15.16
N GLU A 85 22.38 24.54 -15.84
CA GLU A 85 23.82 24.50 -15.62
C GLU A 85 24.21 24.93 -14.21
N LEU A 86 23.67 26.07 -13.71
CA LEU A 86 23.91 26.58 -12.37
C LEU A 86 23.35 25.63 -11.31
N ALA A 87 22.13 25.11 -11.52
CA ALA A 87 21.54 24.15 -10.60
C ALA A 87 22.37 22.85 -10.50
N ALA A 88 22.92 22.39 -11.61
CA ALA A 88 23.80 21.23 -11.63
C ALA A 88 25.17 21.51 -10.98
N ALA A 89 25.73 22.69 -11.20
CA ALA A 89 27.06 23.05 -10.73
C ALA A 89 27.12 23.36 -9.22
N ASP A 90 26.24 24.22 -8.71
CA ASP A 90 26.29 24.71 -7.32
C ASP A 90 24.96 24.60 -6.53
N GLY A 91 23.86 24.23 -7.22
CA GLY A 91 22.52 24.12 -6.59
C GLY A 91 21.73 25.42 -6.62
N SER A 92 22.21 26.45 -7.32
CA SER A 92 21.44 27.69 -7.55
C SER A 92 20.19 27.39 -8.37
N TYR A 93 19.11 28.13 -8.13
CA TYR A 93 17.84 27.99 -8.86
C TYR A 93 17.23 26.58 -8.87
N MET A 94 17.50 25.75 -7.84
CA MET A 94 17.08 24.34 -7.76
C MET A 94 15.57 24.14 -7.94
N GLU A 95 14.74 25.06 -7.45
CA GLU A 95 13.29 24.99 -7.61
C GLU A 95 12.87 25.18 -9.07
N ARG A 96 13.40 26.21 -9.73
CA ARG A 96 13.12 26.48 -11.15
C ARG A 96 13.66 25.37 -12.04
N ALA A 97 14.88 24.92 -11.79
CA ALA A 97 15.47 23.79 -12.49
C ALA A 97 14.63 22.52 -12.34
N GLY A 98 14.09 22.27 -11.13
CA GLY A 98 13.18 21.18 -10.88
C GLY A 98 11.93 21.21 -11.75
N GLN A 99 11.35 22.40 -11.97
CA GLN A 99 10.20 22.57 -12.88
C GLN A 99 10.57 22.29 -14.35
N LEU A 100 11.77 22.66 -14.78
CA LEU A 100 12.25 22.46 -16.15
C LEU A 100 12.53 20.98 -16.46
N ILE A 101 12.93 20.19 -15.46
CA ILE A 101 13.22 18.76 -15.65
C ILE A 101 12.03 17.86 -15.30
N ALA A 102 10.95 18.39 -14.70
CA ALA A 102 9.80 17.61 -14.29
C ALA A 102 9.10 16.96 -15.48
N HIS A 103 8.68 15.70 -15.31
CA HIS A 103 8.00 14.94 -16.35
C HIS A 103 6.86 14.10 -15.75
N ASP A 104 5.66 14.18 -16.29
CA ASP A 104 4.45 13.45 -15.84
C ASP A 104 4.30 13.43 -14.31
N VAL A 105 4.29 14.61 -13.72
CA VAL A 105 4.17 14.77 -12.26
C VAL A 105 2.75 14.36 -11.82
N PRO A 106 2.61 13.34 -10.95
CA PRO A 106 1.30 12.93 -10.49
C PRO A 106 0.69 13.98 -9.56
N ALA A 107 -0.64 13.99 -9.50
CA ALA A 107 -1.34 14.70 -8.46
C ALA A 107 -1.16 13.97 -7.10
N PRO A 108 -1.17 14.68 -5.97
CA PRO A 108 -0.97 14.06 -4.65
C PRO A 108 -1.93 12.91 -4.36
N TRP A 109 -3.18 13.02 -4.76
CA TRP A 109 -4.19 11.96 -4.59
C TRP A 109 -3.99 10.73 -5.48
N ASN A 110 -3.02 10.76 -6.41
CA ASN A 110 -2.59 9.59 -7.17
C ASN A 110 -1.60 8.69 -6.38
N ILE A 111 -1.18 9.12 -5.21
CA ILE A 111 -0.25 8.38 -4.36
C ILE A 111 -1.01 7.84 -3.16
N LEU A 112 -0.97 6.53 -2.98
CA LEU A 112 -1.46 5.81 -1.80
C LEU A 112 -0.27 5.28 -1.01
N ALA A 113 -0.07 5.81 0.19
CA ALA A 113 0.96 5.35 1.13
C ALA A 113 0.31 4.61 2.29
N ILE A 114 0.58 3.32 2.41
CA ILE A 114 -0.04 2.44 3.41
C ILE A 114 0.95 2.15 4.53
N THR A 115 0.46 2.26 5.76
CA THR A 115 1.19 1.92 6.99
C THR A 115 0.34 0.99 7.87
N PHE A 116 0.93 0.42 8.93
CA PHE A 116 0.20 -0.48 9.83
C PHE A 116 -0.50 0.24 10.97
N THR A 117 -0.09 1.45 11.32
CA THR A 117 -0.66 2.20 12.46
C THR A 117 -1.10 3.60 12.06
N ASN A 118 -2.15 4.10 12.72
CA ASN A 118 -2.61 5.47 12.53
C ASN A 118 -1.54 6.50 12.93
N LYS A 119 -0.69 6.16 13.91
CA LYS A 119 0.44 7.00 14.32
C LYS A 119 1.44 7.15 13.17
N ALA A 120 1.86 6.04 12.55
CA ALA A 120 2.79 6.06 11.40
C ALA A 120 2.21 6.80 10.20
N ALA A 121 0.92 6.60 9.89
CA ALA A 121 0.23 7.35 8.83
C ALA A 121 0.17 8.86 9.13
N GLY A 122 -0.08 9.23 10.38
CA GLY A 122 -0.06 10.62 10.84
C GLY A 122 1.33 11.25 10.74
N GLU A 123 2.37 10.54 11.16
CA GLU A 123 3.76 10.99 11.07
C GLU A 123 4.20 11.17 9.60
N LEU A 124 3.86 10.21 8.73
CA LEU A 124 4.13 10.31 7.30
C LEU A 124 3.50 11.57 6.69
N ARG A 125 2.21 11.82 6.97
CA ARG A 125 1.51 13.04 6.52
C ARG A 125 2.16 14.32 7.05
N ALA A 126 2.49 14.36 8.33
CA ALA A 126 3.11 15.54 8.94
C ALA A 126 4.47 15.87 8.30
N ARG A 127 5.30 14.85 8.05
CA ARG A 127 6.59 15.03 7.38
C ARG A 127 6.44 15.46 5.91
N LEU A 128 5.48 14.90 5.18
CA LEU A 128 5.18 15.31 3.81
C LEU A 128 4.66 16.75 3.75
N ALA A 129 3.76 17.14 4.67
CA ALA A 129 3.28 18.50 4.80
C ALA A 129 4.42 19.48 5.10
N GLY A 130 5.35 19.13 6.00
CA GLY A 130 6.53 19.93 6.30
C GLY A 130 7.47 20.12 5.11
N MET A 131 7.54 19.16 4.18
CA MET A 131 8.41 19.21 2.99
C MET A 131 7.76 19.88 1.78
N LEU A 132 6.45 19.72 1.60
CA LEU A 132 5.73 20.02 0.36
C LEU A 132 4.51 20.92 0.55
N GLY A 133 4.26 21.38 1.78
CA GLY A 133 3.07 22.16 2.11
C GLY A 133 1.77 21.41 1.82
N THR A 134 0.78 22.10 1.28
CA THR A 134 -0.55 21.56 0.96
C THR A 134 -0.49 20.35 0.03
N ARG A 135 0.46 20.30 -0.90
CA ARG A 135 0.65 19.13 -1.77
C ARG A 135 1.01 17.87 -0.98
N GLY A 136 1.77 18.00 0.12
CA GLY A 136 2.09 16.90 1.00
C GLY A 136 0.89 16.43 1.84
N GLU A 137 0.01 17.34 2.23
CA GLU A 137 -1.22 17.04 2.98
C GLU A 137 -2.23 16.25 2.16
N ASP A 138 -2.29 16.50 0.86
CA ASP A 138 -3.22 15.85 -0.08
C ASP A 138 -2.81 14.42 -0.47
N VAL A 139 -1.62 13.95 -0.06
CA VAL A 139 -1.21 12.55 -0.25
C VAL A 139 -2.09 11.63 0.59
N HIS A 140 -2.60 10.57 -0.02
CA HIS A 140 -3.42 9.61 0.70
C HIS A 140 -2.55 8.66 1.53
N ALA A 141 -2.11 9.10 2.70
CA ALA A 141 -1.41 8.26 3.68
C ALA A 141 -2.42 7.72 4.70
N ALA A 142 -2.53 6.39 4.82
CA ALA A 142 -3.55 5.71 5.62
C ALA A 142 -3.08 4.32 6.08
N THR A 143 -3.79 3.73 7.05
CA THR A 143 -3.66 2.29 7.31
C THR A 143 -4.45 1.49 6.26
N PHE A 144 -4.16 0.18 6.13
CA PHE A 144 -4.96 -0.73 5.29
C PHE A 144 -6.45 -0.57 5.56
N HIS A 145 -6.85 -0.66 6.83
CA HIS A 145 -8.25 -0.56 7.23
C HIS A 145 -8.88 0.79 6.92
N ALA A 146 -8.16 1.89 7.12
CA ALA A 146 -8.68 3.22 6.82
C ALA A 146 -8.88 3.43 5.31
N ALA A 147 -7.94 2.95 4.49
CA ALA A 147 -8.06 3.01 3.03
C ALA A 147 -9.24 2.15 2.53
N CYS A 148 -9.35 0.90 3.01
CA CYS A 148 -10.44 -0.02 2.68
C CYS A 148 -11.80 0.50 3.15
N SER A 149 -11.90 1.02 4.37
CA SER A 149 -13.16 1.60 4.89
C SER A 149 -13.66 2.74 4.01
N ARG A 150 -12.75 3.60 3.52
CA ARG A 150 -13.13 4.68 2.59
C ARG A 150 -13.67 4.14 1.27
N ILE A 151 -13.05 3.07 0.74
CA ILE A 151 -13.51 2.41 -0.49
C ILE A 151 -14.88 1.78 -0.28
N LEU A 152 -15.05 1.01 0.80
CA LEU A 152 -16.32 0.36 1.12
C LEU A 152 -17.44 1.37 1.37
N ARG A 153 -17.20 2.49 2.07
CA ARG A 153 -18.20 3.55 2.25
C ARG A 153 -18.70 4.12 0.91
N ALA A 154 -17.89 4.07 -0.14
CA ALA A 154 -18.29 4.54 -1.46
C ALA A 154 -18.97 3.46 -2.32
N GLU A 155 -18.56 2.20 -2.22
CA GLU A 155 -18.85 1.19 -3.24
C GLU A 155 -19.54 -0.09 -2.72
N ILE A 156 -19.71 -0.26 -1.41
CA ILE A 156 -20.14 -1.53 -0.80
C ILE A 156 -21.56 -2.00 -1.22
N GLU A 157 -22.36 -1.10 -1.77
CA GLU A 157 -23.70 -1.42 -2.28
C GLU A 157 -23.64 -2.49 -3.37
N ALA A 158 -22.57 -2.56 -4.14
CA ALA A 158 -22.33 -3.60 -5.12
C ALA A 158 -22.29 -5.02 -4.49
N LEU A 159 -21.88 -5.12 -3.21
CA LEU A 159 -21.88 -6.37 -2.43
C LEU A 159 -23.19 -6.62 -1.66
N GLY A 160 -24.20 -5.76 -1.84
CA GLY A 160 -25.52 -5.89 -1.17
C GLY A 160 -25.51 -5.48 0.30
N TYR A 161 -24.66 -4.53 0.69
CA TYR A 161 -24.70 -3.84 1.98
C TYR A 161 -25.13 -2.38 1.77
N ASN A 162 -25.56 -1.71 2.85
CA ASN A 162 -25.77 -0.26 2.82
C ASN A 162 -24.48 0.47 3.20
N ARG A 163 -24.25 1.67 2.65
CA ARG A 163 -23.06 2.50 2.91
C ARG A 163 -22.87 2.89 4.37
N ASN A 164 -23.95 2.96 5.13
CA ASN A 164 -23.97 3.30 6.56
C ASN A 164 -23.72 2.08 7.47
N PHE A 165 -23.03 1.05 6.98
CA PHE A 165 -22.71 -0.15 7.76
C PHE A 165 -22.01 0.19 9.08
N THR A 166 -22.27 -0.63 10.11
CA THR A 166 -21.58 -0.53 11.40
C THR A 166 -20.33 -1.39 11.40
N ILE A 167 -19.26 -0.93 12.03
CA ILE A 167 -18.06 -1.74 12.27
C ILE A 167 -18.13 -2.24 13.71
N TYR A 168 -18.23 -3.56 13.86
CA TYR A 168 -18.26 -4.23 15.16
C TYR A 168 -16.85 -4.37 15.73
N ASP A 169 -16.72 -4.07 17.00
CA ASP A 169 -15.50 -4.34 17.73
C ASP A 169 -15.39 -5.83 18.14
N THR A 170 -14.34 -6.16 18.89
CA THR A 170 -14.10 -7.55 19.31
C THR A 170 -15.21 -8.06 20.24
N ASP A 171 -15.74 -7.23 21.12
CA ASP A 171 -16.78 -7.65 22.09
C ASP A 171 -18.13 -7.83 21.40
N ASP A 172 -18.48 -6.97 20.46
CA ASP A 172 -19.64 -7.11 19.58
C ASP A 172 -19.52 -8.40 18.75
N SER A 173 -18.37 -8.64 18.13
CA SER A 173 -18.09 -9.83 17.33
C SER A 173 -18.20 -11.11 18.15
N VAL A 174 -17.67 -11.14 19.39
CA VAL A 174 -17.81 -12.28 20.30
C VAL A 174 -19.26 -12.52 20.68
N ARG A 175 -20.09 -11.48 20.84
CA ARG A 175 -21.54 -11.61 21.12
C ARG A 175 -22.22 -12.30 19.94
N VAL A 176 -22.00 -11.86 18.72
CA VAL A 176 -22.58 -12.49 17.52
C VAL A 176 -22.10 -13.94 17.37
N ILE A 177 -20.85 -14.26 17.68
CA ILE A 177 -20.36 -15.65 17.70
C ILE A 177 -21.14 -16.50 18.71
N LYS A 178 -21.44 -16.01 19.93
CA LYS A 178 -22.24 -16.72 20.91
C LYS A 178 -23.64 -16.98 20.40
N ASP A 179 -24.27 -15.99 19.79
CA ASP A 179 -25.62 -16.14 19.22
C ASP A 179 -25.60 -17.16 18.06
N ALA A 180 -24.63 -17.12 17.19
CA ALA A 180 -24.45 -18.12 16.13
C ALA A 180 -24.24 -19.54 16.69
N MET A 181 -23.45 -19.69 17.77
CA MET A 181 -23.23 -20.97 18.44
C MET A 181 -24.55 -21.50 19.08
N ALA A 182 -25.33 -20.63 19.72
CA ALA A 182 -26.60 -20.99 20.32
C ALA A 182 -27.58 -21.53 19.26
N GLU A 183 -27.74 -20.84 18.14
CA GLU A 183 -28.58 -21.29 17.02
C GLU A 183 -28.14 -22.62 16.40
N LEU A 184 -26.82 -22.86 16.38
CA LEU A 184 -26.24 -24.11 15.85
C LEU A 184 -26.14 -25.23 16.88
N HIS A 185 -26.65 -25.00 18.12
CA HIS A 185 -26.57 -25.94 19.25
C HIS A 185 -25.11 -26.36 19.57
N ILE A 186 -24.17 -25.43 19.49
CA ILE A 186 -22.77 -25.63 19.82
C ILE A 186 -22.48 -25.08 21.22
N SER A 187 -22.02 -25.96 22.13
CA SER A 187 -21.74 -25.57 23.50
C SER A 187 -20.47 -24.77 23.66
N ASP A 188 -20.54 -23.66 24.40
CA ASP A 188 -19.41 -22.80 24.76
C ASP A 188 -18.39 -23.50 25.70
N LYS A 189 -18.83 -24.55 26.39
CA LYS A 189 -17.93 -25.40 27.18
C LYS A 189 -16.92 -26.19 26.34
N ASN A 190 -17.32 -26.55 25.12
CA ASN A 190 -16.50 -27.32 24.21
C ASN A 190 -15.71 -26.43 23.24
N PHE A 191 -16.24 -25.25 22.90
CA PHE A 191 -15.67 -24.33 21.97
C PHE A 191 -15.76 -22.90 22.52
N ALA A 192 -14.62 -22.35 22.93
CA ALA A 192 -14.57 -20.99 23.44
C ALA A 192 -14.89 -19.97 22.31
N PRO A 193 -15.89 -19.06 22.49
CA PRO A 193 -16.27 -18.10 21.44
C PRO A 193 -15.11 -17.26 20.91
N LYS A 194 -14.21 -16.80 21.78
CA LYS A 194 -13.02 -16.05 21.39
C LYS A 194 -12.04 -16.87 20.53
N ALA A 195 -11.93 -18.18 20.80
CA ALA A 195 -11.08 -19.06 19.99
C ALA A 195 -11.68 -19.28 18.59
N LEU A 196 -13.01 -19.44 18.49
CA LEU A 196 -13.70 -19.51 17.21
C LEU A 196 -13.54 -18.22 16.42
N LEU A 197 -13.73 -17.05 17.03
CA LEU A 197 -13.50 -15.76 16.38
C LEU A 197 -12.06 -15.65 15.87
N GLY A 198 -11.05 -16.04 16.65
CA GLY A 198 -9.66 -16.05 16.25
C GLY A 198 -9.35 -17.00 15.08
N ASN A 199 -10.04 -18.15 15.02
CA ASN A 199 -9.93 -19.06 13.87
C ASN A 199 -10.58 -18.47 12.61
N ILE A 200 -11.72 -17.81 12.75
CA ILE A 200 -12.42 -17.11 11.66
C ILE A 200 -11.56 -15.97 11.15
N SER A 201 -10.97 -15.16 12.03
CA SER A 201 -10.04 -14.09 11.67
C SER A 201 -8.88 -14.63 10.83
N ARG A 202 -8.21 -15.72 11.26
CA ARG A 202 -7.15 -16.36 10.47
C ARG A 202 -7.64 -16.90 9.11
N ALA A 203 -8.89 -17.36 9.02
CA ALA A 203 -9.47 -17.78 7.75
C ALA A 203 -9.70 -16.57 6.81
N LYS A 204 -10.21 -15.46 7.36
CA LYS A 204 -10.39 -14.20 6.62
C LYS A 204 -9.05 -13.64 6.11
N ASP A 205 -8.02 -13.64 6.94
CA ASP A 205 -6.65 -13.25 6.55
C ASP A 205 -6.12 -14.03 5.34
N LYS A 206 -6.51 -15.29 5.20
CA LYS A 206 -6.18 -16.17 4.08
C LYS A 206 -7.20 -16.12 2.95
N MET A 207 -8.15 -15.22 3.00
CA MET A 207 -9.25 -15.12 2.04
C MET A 207 -10.13 -16.38 1.93
N LEU A 208 -10.13 -17.25 2.96
CA LEU A 208 -10.98 -18.43 2.98
C LEU A 208 -12.42 -18.05 3.29
N THR A 209 -13.35 -18.52 2.47
CA THR A 209 -14.78 -18.47 2.76
C THR A 209 -15.14 -19.56 3.77
N PRO A 210 -16.33 -19.51 4.42
CA PRO A 210 -16.80 -20.60 5.27
C PRO A 210 -16.73 -21.96 4.58
N GLU A 211 -17.08 -22.01 3.31
CA GLU A 211 -17.02 -23.23 2.48
C GLU A 211 -15.57 -23.65 2.22
N GLY A 212 -14.68 -22.71 1.85
CA GLY A 212 -13.25 -22.99 1.67
C GLY A 212 -12.59 -23.49 2.95
N LEU A 213 -12.96 -22.92 4.11
CA LEU A 213 -12.49 -23.40 5.41
C LEU A 213 -12.98 -24.83 5.69
N ARG A 214 -14.26 -25.12 5.38
CA ARG A 214 -14.83 -26.47 5.52
C ARG A 214 -14.10 -27.50 4.67
N GLN A 215 -13.81 -27.17 3.42
CA GLN A 215 -13.07 -28.04 2.49
C GLN A 215 -11.63 -28.28 2.98
N SER A 216 -10.96 -27.26 3.47
CA SER A 216 -9.60 -27.36 3.99
C SER A 216 -9.50 -28.06 5.34
N ALA A 217 -10.61 -28.18 6.06
CA ALA A 217 -10.66 -28.81 7.40
C ALA A 217 -10.40 -30.32 7.37
N GLY A 218 -10.72 -31.01 6.24
CA GLY A 218 -10.65 -32.46 6.18
C GLY A 218 -11.39 -33.12 7.35
N ASP A 219 -10.70 -34.01 8.07
CA ASP A 219 -11.25 -34.70 9.26
C ASP A 219 -11.09 -33.90 10.57
N ASN A 220 -10.61 -32.67 10.50
CA ASN A 220 -10.45 -31.84 11.70
C ASN A 220 -11.79 -31.29 12.17
N PHE A 221 -12.39 -31.97 13.15
CA PHE A 221 -13.70 -31.63 13.69
C PHE A 221 -13.79 -30.18 14.20
N ALA A 222 -12.73 -29.67 14.86
CA ALA A 222 -12.75 -28.30 15.39
C ALA A 222 -12.80 -27.24 14.26
N LEU A 223 -12.10 -27.48 13.15
CA LEU A 223 -12.17 -26.61 11.97
C LEU A 223 -13.51 -26.73 11.24
N GLN A 224 -14.11 -27.92 11.18
CA GLN A 224 -15.46 -28.11 10.62
C GLN A 224 -16.51 -27.33 11.44
N VAL A 225 -16.44 -27.40 12.78
CA VAL A 225 -17.30 -26.58 13.67
C VAL A 225 -17.06 -25.09 13.45
N THR A 226 -15.78 -24.67 13.36
CA THR A 226 -15.42 -23.27 13.06
C THR A 226 -16.05 -22.82 11.75
N ALA A 227 -15.97 -23.62 10.69
CA ALA A 227 -16.55 -23.28 9.37
C ALA A 227 -18.07 -23.10 9.43
N ARG A 228 -18.78 -23.96 10.19
CA ARG A 228 -20.23 -23.84 10.40
C ARG A 228 -20.58 -22.53 11.14
N VAL A 229 -19.86 -22.23 12.23
CA VAL A 229 -20.05 -20.99 12.99
C VAL A 229 -19.72 -19.78 12.13
N TYR A 230 -18.64 -19.83 11.35
CA TYR A 230 -18.25 -18.77 10.42
C TYR A 230 -19.35 -18.45 9.42
N GLY A 231 -19.96 -19.46 8.81
CA GLY A 231 -21.06 -19.25 7.86
C GLY A 231 -22.24 -18.52 8.51
N ARG A 232 -22.66 -18.94 9.72
CA ARG A 232 -23.77 -18.30 10.42
C ARG A 232 -23.42 -16.89 10.92
N TYR A 233 -22.23 -16.74 11.50
CA TYR A 233 -21.67 -15.45 11.92
C TYR A 233 -21.68 -14.42 10.80
N GLN A 234 -21.17 -14.79 9.63
CA GLN A 234 -21.11 -13.89 8.48
C GLN A 234 -22.49 -13.49 7.96
N GLN A 235 -23.46 -14.42 8.02
CA GLN A 235 -24.83 -14.10 7.65
C GLN A 235 -25.46 -13.12 8.64
N MET A 236 -25.26 -13.33 9.95
CA MET A 236 -25.79 -12.43 10.99
C MET A 236 -25.18 -11.01 10.86
N LEU A 237 -23.89 -10.89 10.57
CA LEU A 237 -23.26 -9.59 10.28
C LEU A 237 -23.93 -8.91 9.07
N LYS A 238 -24.14 -9.67 7.99
CA LYS A 238 -24.78 -9.15 6.78
C LYS A 238 -26.20 -8.69 7.03
N ASP A 239 -26.99 -9.47 7.75
CA ASP A 239 -28.38 -9.14 8.10
C ASP A 239 -28.48 -7.87 8.97
N ALA A 240 -27.49 -7.65 9.84
CA ALA A 240 -27.35 -6.46 10.66
C ALA A 240 -26.73 -5.26 9.92
N ASN A 241 -26.38 -5.39 8.64
CA ASN A 241 -25.59 -4.41 7.91
C ASN A 241 -24.32 -4.00 8.68
N ALA A 242 -23.60 -5.00 9.21
CA ALA A 242 -22.40 -4.83 10.01
C ALA A 242 -21.21 -5.56 9.39
N LEU A 243 -20.03 -5.07 9.67
CA LEU A 243 -18.74 -5.67 9.33
C LEU A 243 -17.93 -5.83 10.60
N ASP A 244 -17.17 -6.91 10.75
CA ASP A 244 -16.08 -6.92 11.70
C ASP A 244 -14.81 -6.26 11.10
N PHE A 245 -13.76 -6.21 11.91
CA PHE A 245 -12.53 -5.54 11.49
C PHE A 245 -11.84 -6.24 10.30
N ASP A 246 -11.88 -7.57 10.26
CA ASP A 246 -11.28 -8.36 9.17
C ASP A 246 -12.08 -8.24 7.87
N ASP A 247 -13.42 -8.08 7.97
CA ASP A 247 -14.29 -7.87 6.81
C ASP A 247 -13.92 -6.62 5.99
N ILE A 248 -13.36 -5.62 6.63
CA ILE A 248 -12.99 -4.37 5.96
C ILE A 248 -12.01 -4.63 4.79
N ILE A 249 -11.00 -5.45 5.02
CA ILE A 249 -10.03 -5.80 3.96
C ILE A 249 -10.61 -6.89 3.06
N LEU A 250 -11.16 -7.95 3.65
CA LEU A 250 -11.75 -9.08 2.93
C LEU A 250 -12.78 -8.64 1.87
N LEU A 251 -13.73 -7.79 2.28
CA LEU A 251 -14.80 -7.33 1.38
C LEU A 251 -14.27 -6.34 0.34
N THR A 252 -13.25 -5.55 0.65
CA THR A 252 -12.60 -4.69 -0.36
C THR A 252 -11.93 -5.53 -1.45
N VAL A 253 -11.23 -6.61 -1.08
CA VAL A 253 -10.63 -7.54 -2.06
C VAL A 253 -11.73 -8.23 -2.88
N LYS A 254 -12.80 -8.74 -2.25
CA LYS A 254 -13.95 -9.33 -2.94
C LYS A 254 -14.61 -8.34 -3.91
N LEU A 255 -14.80 -7.10 -3.49
CA LEU A 255 -15.35 -6.04 -4.32
C LEU A 255 -14.53 -5.85 -5.59
N PHE A 256 -13.21 -5.77 -5.47
CA PHE A 256 -12.31 -5.61 -6.61
C PHE A 256 -12.27 -6.84 -7.53
N GLN A 257 -12.40 -8.05 -6.97
CA GLN A 257 -12.43 -9.29 -7.77
C GLN A 257 -13.75 -9.46 -8.53
N GLN A 258 -14.87 -9.04 -7.94
CA GLN A 258 -16.20 -9.24 -8.53
C GLN A 258 -16.64 -8.08 -9.42
N PHE A 259 -16.11 -6.88 -9.21
CA PHE A 259 -16.50 -5.66 -9.93
C PHE A 259 -15.27 -4.97 -10.54
N PRO A 260 -14.83 -5.44 -11.72
CA PRO A 260 -13.63 -4.90 -12.39
C PRO A 260 -13.68 -3.39 -12.66
N GLU A 261 -14.88 -2.82 -12.90
CA GLU A 261 -15.07 -1.39 -13.10
C GLU A 261 -14.76 -0.58 -11.84
N VAL A 262 -15.08 -1.11 -10.66
CA VAL A 262 -14.70 -0.50 -9.38
C VAL A 262 -13.18 -0.57 -9.21
N LEU A 263 -12.57 -1.73 -9.46
CA LEU A 263 -11.11 -1.87 -9.40
C LEU A 263 -10.41 -0.86 -10.32
N GLN A 264 -10.83 -0.76 -11.58
CA GLN A 264 -10.26 0.18 -12.55
C GLN A 264 -10.36 1.65 -12.10
N LYS A 265 -11.47 2.03 -11.45
CA LYS A 265 -11.64 3.38 -10.86
C LYS A 265 -10.52 3.67 -9.86
N TYR A 266 -10.21 2.73 -8.96
CA TYR A 266 -9.17 2.92 -7.95
C TYR A 266 -7.76 2.74 -8.50
N GLN A 267 -7.53 1.93 -9.50
CA GLN A 267 -6.26 1.84 -10.24
C GLN A 267 -5.93 3.16 -10.96
N ARG A 268 -6.91 3.83 -11.57
CA ARG A 268 -6.71 5.16 -12.17
C ARG A 268 -6.45 6.23 -11.11
N ARG A 269 -7.09 6.12 -9.94
CA ARG A 269 -6.90 7.04 -8.82
C ARG A 269 -5.53 6.88 -8.19
N TYR A 270 -5.11 5.65 -7.88
CA TYR A 270 -3.87 5.35 -7.18
C TYR A 270 -2.83 4.81 -8.16
N ARG A 271 -2.15 5.72 -8.85
CA ARG A 271 -1.11 5.40 -9.84
C ARG A 271 0.19 4.92 -9.19
N TYR A 272 0.42 5.27 -7.93
CA TYR A 272 1.60 4.90 -7.15
C TYR A 272 1.18 4.39 -5.78
N ILE A 273 1.59 3.19 -5.45
CA ILE A 273 1.26 2.54 -4.17
C ILE A 273 2.55 2.27 -3.42
N MET A 274 2.58 2.66 -2.16
CA MET A 274 3.72 2.44 -1.28
C MET A 274 3.25 1.76 -0.01
N VAL A 275 3.95 0.72 0.44
CA VAL A 275 3.62 -0.03 1.65
C VAL A 275 4.84 -0.07 2.54
N ASP A 276 4.71 0.46 3.76
CA ASP A 276 5.72 0.35 4.81
C ASP A 276 5.52 -0.93 5.62
N GLU A 277 6.59 -1.43 6.27
CA GLU A 277 6.60 -2.64 7.10
C GLU A 277 5.97 -3.86 6.38
N TYR A 278 6.32 -4.05 5.11
CA TYR A 278 5.71 -5.08 4.26
C TYR A 278 5.86 -6.51 4.77
N GLN A 279 6.87 -6.80 5.60
CA GLN A 279 7.05 -8.08 6.26
C GLN A 279 5.88 -8.45 7.19
N ASP A 280 5.07 -7.49 7.63
CA ASP A 280 3.93 -7.71 8.53
C ASP A 280 2.60 -7.90 7.77
N THR A 281 2.62 -7.91 6.43
CA THR A 281 1.41 -8.10 5.61
C THR A 281 0.90 -9.53 5.66
N ASN A 282 -0.44 -9.68 5.79
CA ASN A 282 -1.13 -10.95 5.59
C ASN A 282 -1.52 -11.13 4.12
N HIS A 283 -2.07 -12.31 3.77
CA HIS A 283 -2.42 -12.63 2.40
C HIS A 283 -3.52 -11.72 1.82
N ALA A 284 -4.53 -11.34 2.60
CA ALA A 284 -5.60 -10.44 2.13
C ALA A 284 -5.05 -9.03 1.81
N GLN A 285 -4.14 -8.51 2.64
CA GLN A 285 -3.47 -7.23 2.41
C GLN A 285 -2.56 -7.27 1.18
N TYR A 286 -1.83 -8.36 1.01
CA TYR A 286 -1.02 -8.62 -0.17
C TYR A 286 -1.87 -8.62 -1.46
N LEU A 287 -3.00 -9.35 -1.49
CA LEU A 287 -3.91 -9.37 -2.62
C LEU A 287 -4.48 -7.99 -2.94
N LEU A 288 -4.84 -7.22 -1.92
CA LEU A 288 -5.36 -5.87 -2.08
C LEU A 288 -4.39 -4.96 -2.86
N VAL A 289 -3.13 -4.90 -2.41
CA VAL A 289 -2.14 -4.03 -3.06
C VAL A 289 -1.73 -4.55 -4.43
N SER A 290 -1.71 -5.86 -4.61
CA SER A 290 -1.45 -6.52 -5.90
C SER A 290 -2.52 -6.16 -6.93
N LEU A 291 -3.81 -6.25 -6.55
CA LEU A 291 -4.93 -5.87 -7.42
C LEU A 291 -4.86 -4.39 -7.80
N LEU A 292 -4.63 -3.50 -6.83
CA LEU A 292 -4.53 -2.07 -7.10
C LEU A 292 -3.35 -1.73 -8.03
N ALA A 293 -2.21 -2.40 -7.87
CA ALA A 293 -1.01 -2.15 -8.67
C ALA A 293 -1.03 -2.80 -10.05
N ALA A 294 -1.91 -3.78 -10.30
CA ALA A 294 -1.87 -4.62 -11.50
C ALA A 294 -1.92 -3.86 -12.83
N ALA A 295 -2.57 -2.68 -12.88
CA ALA A 295 -2.70 -1.91 -14.11
C ALA A 295 -1.45 -1.12 -14.50
N HIS A 296 -0.59 -0.77 -13.55
CA HIS A 296 0.54 0.16 -13.77
C HIS A 296 1.87 -0.36 -13.23
N GLY A 297 1.87 -1.40 -12.39
CA GLY A 297 3.08 -1.98 -11.79
C GLY A 297 3.80 -1.11 -10.75
N ASN A 298 3.33 0.11 -10.45
CA ASN A 298 3.99 1.07 -9.56
C ASN A 298 3.71 0.75 -8.09
N LEU A 299 4.27 -0.35 -7.61
CA LEU A 299 4.21 -0.79 -6.23
C LEU A 299 5.61 -0.76 -5.60
N CYS A 300 5.77 0.10 -4.61
CA CYS A 300 6.98 0.16 -3.79
C CYS A 300 6.70 -0.40 -2.41
N VAL A 301 7.36 -1.46 -2.04
CA VAL A 301 7.25 -2.04 -0.70
C VAL A 301 8.56 -1.89 0.06
N VAL A 302 8.45 -1.55 1.33
CA VAL A 302 9.60 -1.42 2.23
C VAL A 302 9.41 -2.41 3.37
N GLY A 303 10.39 -3.23 3.60
CA GLY A 303 10.35 -4.26 4.63
C GLY A 303 11.71 -4.57 5.22
N ASP A 304 11.68 -5.30 6.31
CA ASP A 304 12.84 -5.76 7.04
C ASP A 304 12.82 -7.29 7.05
N ASP A 305 13.78 -7.91 6.36
CA ASP A 305 13.90 -9.36 6.28
C ASP A 305 14.30 -9.98 7.62
N ASP A 306 14.97 -9.23 8.50
CA ASP A 306 15.42 -9.70 9.83
C ASP A 306 14.32 -9.59 10.91
N GLN A 307 13.32 -8.70 10.73
CA GLN A 307 12.29 -8.38 11.74
C GLN A 307 10.96 -9.15 11.59
N SER A 308 10.85 -10.16 10.75
CA SER A 308 9.62 -10.96 10.61
C SER A 308 9.27 -11.75 11.89
N ILE A 309 9.04 -11.03 12.99
CA ILE A 309 8.69 -11.59 14.31
C ILE A 309 7.17 -11.71 14.54
N TYR A 310 6.35 -11.12 13.67
CA TYR A 310 4.88 -11.09 13.81
C TYR A 310 4.15 -12.23 13.10
N LYS A 311 4.77 -13.42 13.02
CA LYS A 311 4.13 -14.63 12.45
C LYS A 311 2.76 -14.97 13.04
N PHE A 312 2.49 -14.55 14.28
CA PHE A 312 1.22 -14.81 14.96
C PHE A 312 0.01 -14.03 14.40
N ARG A 313 0.26 -12.98 13.57
CA ARG A 313 -0.80 -12.22 12.86
C ARG A 313 -0.98 -12.63 11.40
N GLY A 314 -0.50 -13.81 11.01
CA GLY A 314 -0.60 -14.30 9.63
C GLY A 314 0.39 -13.62 8.66
N ALA A 315 1.32 -12.83 9.17
CA ALA A 315 2.41 -12.26 8.37
C ALA A 315 3.33 -13.38 7.86
N THR A 316 3.67 -13.32 6.58
CA THR A 316 4.50 -14.33 5.93
C THR A 316 5.70 -13.67 5.24
N ILE A 317 6.91 -14.07 5.61
CA ILE A 317 8.14 -13.79 4.84
C ILE A 317 7.98 -14.19 3.36
N GLU A 318 7.13 -15.19 3.11
CA GLU A 318 6.78 -15.61 1.76
C GLU A 318 6.26 -14.46 0.89
N ASN A 319 5.60 -13.44 1.47
CA ASN A 319 5.16 -12.26 0.71
C ASN A 319 6.35 -11.43 0.19
N ILE A 320 7.45 -11.34 0.93
CA ILE A 320 8.68 -10.68 0.46
C ILE A 320 9.35 -11.54 -0.62
N LEU A 321 9.46 -12.84 -0.38
CA LEU A 321 10.11 -13.76 -1.31
C LEU A 321 9.31 -13.94 -2.61
N SER A 322 7.98 -13.93 -2.52
CA SER A 322 7.10 -14.05 -3.68
C SER A 322 6.93 -12.74 -4.46
N PHE A 323 7.27 -11.60 -3.88
CA PHE A 323 7.14 -10.29 -4.54
C PHE A 323 7.91 -10.23 -5.87
N GLU A 324 9.17 -10.69 -5.86
CA GLU A 324 10.00 -10.75 -7.07
C GLU A 324 9.43 -11.69 -8.13
N GLN A 325 8.86 -12.83 -7.70
CA GLN A 325 8.29 -13.82 -8.61
C GLN A 325 7.01 -13.30 -9.26
N GLN A 326 6.20 -12.57 -8.52
CA GLN A 326 4.90 -12.10 -8.97
C GLN A 326 4.98 -10.87 -9.86
N PHE A 327 5.82 -9.90 -9.51
CA PHE A 327 5.90 -8.63 -10.23
C PHE A 327 6.98 -8.61 -11.33
N GLY A 328 7.61 -9.75 -11.62
CA GLY A 328 8.60 -9.86 -12.71
C GLY A 328 9.81 -8.96 -12.47
N GLN A 329 10.11 -8.02 -13.34
CA GLN A 329 11.30 -7.13 -13.32
C GLN A 329 11.38 -6.24 -12.06
N THR A 330 11.26 -6.84 -10.87
CA THR A 330 11.34 -6.13 -9.59
C THR A 330 12.72 -5.57 -9.33
N LYS A 331 12.81 -4.30 -9.01
CA LYS A 331 14.05 -3.66 -8.57
C LYS A 331 14.23 -3.85 -7.07
N VAL A 332 15.19 -4.68 -6.67
CA VAL A 332 15.53 -4.91 -5.25
C VAL A 332 16.65 -3.96 -4.84
N ILE A 333 16.44 -3.22 -3.75
CA ILE A 333 17.41 -2.26 -3.20
C ILE A 333 17.57 -2.54 -1.71
N ARG A 334 18.83 -2.71 -1.26
CA ARG A 334 19.18 -2.92 0.15
C ARG A 334 19.76 -1.65 0.73
N LEU A 335 19.17 -1.11 1.82
CA LEU A 335 19.64 0.11 2.49
C LEU A 335 20.74 -0.17 3.49
#